data_2e2f44bb03bc2a5853a75d4ec418716f
#
_entry.id   2e2f44bb03bc2a5853a75d4ec418716f
#
_cell.length_a   1.000
_cell.length_b   1.000
_cell.length_c   1.000
_cell.angle_alpha   90.00
_cell.angle_beta   90.00
_cell.angle_gamma   90.00
#
_symmetry.space_group_name_H-M   'P 1'
#
loop_
_entity.id
_entity.type
_entity.pdbx_description
1 polymer ?
#
loop_
_entity_poly.entity_id
_entity_poly.type
_entity_poly.pdbx_seq_one_letter_code
_entity_poly.pdbx_strand_id
1 'polypeptide(L)'
;MILDIKDFSCRYLSRKKETISHLDLSLNEGEMVLLAGRSGCGKSTLIKAVTGLLEDAEKRGAMTLCGRNIFSMTPEDIGLIAGTVYQTPDDQLFAMTVADETAFALENRGEEPSVIRREVSRALEKVGLSGMEDRSIHALSGGQRQRLALASILVTHPKLLILDEPVSQMNPEGVKDFLALLHSLNEKDHMTILMVEHRVNELAAHFPRLCIMDRGKLVYDGPTEKAWNEMGDTEVYGIREPQTVKLARRLHLPKASSDRKETVMEIKKAGISFRPHVEPAQSSPSGEVILEGKDIHYTYPGAAEETLKGISFTVKKGSITALMGFNGAGKSTLLNLLAGLLSPSSGEVLIHGKPAEKERHHVGFMRQEADLMLLTDSVEEELTWNNKDMTEVELDKLLHKLHLAHYRHDFPLALSKGQRLRVVFGALLARKDNDLLILDEPTTGQDQKSLTDIRDMLRLAAGEGRTIFLCTHDMELAAELAEKVYVLKAGRIIAAGSPRRLFSSRQLMKESGLSLPPMMDVSEDLAIEPCVTIEEVMAHVIQTDL
;
A
#
# COMPACT_ATOMS: atom_id res chain seq x y z
N MET A 1 11.99 19.90 22.78
CA MET A 1 11.07 19.96 21.63
C MET A 1 11.91 20.16 20.38
N ILE A 2 11.79 19.27 19.40
CA ILE A 2 12.57 19.35 18.14
C ILE A 2 11.79 20.10 17.06
N LEU A 3 10.49 19.85 16.94
CA LEU A 3 9.56 20.53 16.05
C LEU A 3 8.40 21.11 16.88
N ASP A 4 8.05 22.36 16.66
CA ASP A 4 6.89 23.00 17.30
C ASP A 4 6.13 23.83 16.27
N ILE A 5 4.90 23.44 16.02
CA ILE A 5 3.97 24.06 15.06
C ILE A 5 2.80 24.61 15.85
N LYS A 6 2.50 25.90 15.68
CA LYS A 6 1.41 26.59 16.39
C LYS A 6 0.55 27.36 15.42
N ASP A 7 -0.73 27.05 15.43
CA ASP A 7 -1.78 27.71 14.65
C ASP A 7 -1.41 27.83 13.16
N PHE A 8 -0.76 26.76 12.62
CA PHE A 8 -0.27 26.80 11.25
C PHE A 8 -1.41 26.62 10.26
N SER A 9 -1.50 27.55 9.31
CA SER A 9 -2.43 27.48 8.18
C SER A 9 -1.69 27.78 6.90
N CYS A 10 -2.04 27.07 5.82
CA CYS A 10 -1.49 27.36 4.50
C CYS A 10 -2.51 27.16 3.37
N ARG A 11 -2.39 27.99 2.34
CA ARG A 11 -3.21 27.96 1.13
C ARG A 11 -2.33 28.10 -0.09
N TYR A 12 -2.35 27.12 -1.00
CA TYR A 12 -1.69 27.29 -2.30
C TYR A 12 -2.33 28.44 -3.09
N LEU A 13 -1.52 29.23 -3.79
CA LEU A 13 -1.99 30.38 -4.58
C LEU A 13 -2.99 29.97 -5.67
N SER A 14 -2.86 28.74 -6.20
CA SER A 14 -3.77 28.14 -7.18
C SER A 14 -5.10 27.66 -6.59
N ARG A 15 -5.28 27.65 -5.27
CA ARG A 15 -6.48 27.14 -4.58
C ARG A 15 -7.22 28.23 -3.83
N LYS A 16 -8.56 28.14 -3.77
CA LYS A 16 -9.41 29.06 -3.00
C LYS A 16 -9.51 28.71 -1.52
N LYS A 17 -9.30 27.42 -1.16
CA LYS A 17 -9.42 26.92 0.21
C LYS A 17 -8.06 26.61 0.81
N GLU A 18 -7.94 26.78 2.11
CA GLU A 18 -6.77 26.33 2.86
C GLU A 18 -6.58 24.82 2.72
N THR A 19 -5.32 24.42 2.56
CA THR A 19 -4.92 23.01 2.54
C THR A 19 -4.63 22.50 3.94
N ILE A 20 -4.06 23.36 4.79
CA ILE A 20 -3.90 23.14 6.23
C ILE A 20 -4.53 24.35 6.94
N SER A 21 -5.26 24.10 8.02
CA SER A 21 -6.02 25.13 8.76
C SER A 21 -5.89 24.91 10.26
N HIS A 22 -5.29 25.89 10.95
CA HIS A 22 -5.14 25.90 12.42
C HIS A 22 -4.55 24.60 12.99
N LEU A 23 -3.41 24.17 12.46
CA LEU A 23 -2.74 22.94 12.86
C LEU A 23 -1.73 23.24 13.98
N ASP A 24 -1.89 22.53 15.10
CA ASP A 24 -0.93 22.47 16.20
C ASP A 24 -0.30 21.07 16.24
N LEU A 25 1.03 20.98 16.23
CA LEU A 25 1.76 19.72 16.35
C LEU A 25 3.13 19.99 16.96
N SER A 26 3.46 19.27 18.02
CA SER A 26 4.81 19.33 18.62
C SER A 26 5.45 17.96 18.69
N LEU A 27 6.74 17.86 18.40
CA LEU A 27 7.54 16.65 18.55
C LEU A 27 8.66 16.90 19.54
N ASN A 28 8.81 16.00 20.51
CA ASN A 28 9.95 16.01 21.43
C ASN A 28 11.10 15.19 20.85
N GLU A 29 12.33 15.43 21.34
CA GLU A 29 13.49 14.64 20.95
C GLU A 29 13.29 13.17 21.36
N GLY A 30 13.62 12.25 20.45
CA GLY A 30 13.48 10.82 20.66
C GLY A 30 12.05 10.26 20.54
N GLU A 31 11.06 11.05 20.18
CA GLU A 31 9.71 10.53 19.92
C GLU A 31 9.62 9.80 18.58
N MET A 32 8.82 8.74 18.56
CA MET A 32 8.35 8.07 17.34
C MET A 32 6.86 8.37 17.16
N VAL A 33 6.52 9.06 16.08
CA VAL A 33 5.14 9.51 15.80
C VAL A 33 4.70 9.01 14.44
N LEU A 34 3.53 8.39 14.39
CA LEU A 34 2.85 8.00 13.16
C LEU A 34 1.81 9.06 12.79
N LEU A 35 1.96 9.69 11.63
CA LEU A 35 1.00 10.63 11.08
C LEU A 35 0.18 9.94 9.99
N ALA A 36 -1.11 9.85 10.20
CA ALA A 36 -2.05 9.19 9.30
C ALA A 36 -3.19 10.12 8.87
N GLY A 37 -3.99 9.68 7.90
CA GLY A 37 -5.15 10.42 7.41
C GLY A 37 -5.41 10.16 5.93
N ARG A 38 -6.57 10.59 5.43
CA ARG A 38 -6.98 10.40 4.04
C ARG A 38 -5.97 10.95 3.05
N SER A 39 -5.97 10.40 1.85
CA SER A 39 -5.27 11.01 0.71
C SER A 39 -5.81 12.44 0.50
N GLY A 40 -4.88 13.39 0.29
CA GLY A 40 -5.23 14.80 0.09
C GLY A 40 -5.63 15.58 1.36
N CYS A 41 -5.52 15.03 2.57
CA CYS A 41 -5.84 15.78 3.81
C CYS A 41 -4.78 16.81 4.22
N GLY A 42 -3.61 16.87 3.54
CA GLY A 42 -2.57 17.87 3.79
C GLY A 42 -1.24 17.34 4.33
N LYS A 43 -1.05 16.01 4.49
CA LYS A 43 0.20 15.41 5.04
C LYS A 43 1.45 15.80 4.27
N SER A 44 1.46 15.61 2.95
CA SER A 44 2.62 15.97 2.11
C SER A 44 2.84 17.49 2.07
N THR A 45 1.77 18.30 2.21
CA THR A 45 1.89 19.77 2.36
C THR A 45 2.56 20.11 3.69
N LEU A 46 2.23 19.39 4.78
CA LEU A 46 2.88 19.56 6.07
C LEU A 46 4.36 19.19 6.00
N ILE A 47 4.71 18.07 5.36
CA ILE A 47 6.12 17.69 5.13
C ILE A 47 6.86 18.80 4.38
N LYS A 48 6.30 19.29 3.26
CA LYS A 48 6.89 20.39 2.49
C LYS A 48 7.06 21.67 3.32
N ALA A 49 6.13 21.96 4.23
CA ALA A 49 6.25 23.11 5.12
C ALA A 49 7.40 22.93 6.13
N VAL A 50 7.52 21.75 6.75
CA VAL A 50 8.58 21.44 7.73
C VAL A 50 9.96 21.37 7.09
N THR A 51 10.05 20.94 5.83
CA THR A 51 11.31 20.84 5.06
C THR A 51 11.71 22.14 4.34
N GLY A 52 10.89 23.21 4.46
CA GLY A 52 11.15 24.47 3.76
C GLY A 52 10.86 24.44 2.26
N LEU A 53 10.29 23.37 1.73
CA LEU A 53 9.99 23.15 0.31
C LEU A 53 8.56 23.54 -0.08
N LEU A 54 7.81 24.20 0.82
CA LEU A 54 6.47 24.68 0.50
C LEU A 54 6.57 26.02 -0.24
N GLU A 55 6.49 25.94 -1.56
CA GLU A 55 6.47 27.10 -2.48
C GLU A 55 5.02 27.44 -2.88
N ASP A 56 4.83 28.61 -3.50
CA ASP A 56 3.55 29.09 -4.05
C ASP A 56 2.36 28.97 -3.08
N ALA A 57 2.60 29.22 -1.78
CA ALA A 57 1.60 29.15 -0.75
C ALA A 57 1.68 30.34 0.24
N GLU A 58 0.51 30.87 0.58
CA GLU A 58 0.38 31.76 1.73
C GLU A 58 0.48 30.92 3.01
N LYS A 59 1.30 31.38 3.96
CA LYS A 59 1.58 30.70 5.23
C LYS A 59 1.25 31.62 6.40
N ARG A 60 0.61 31.11 7.45
CA ARG A 60 0.28 31.82 8.69
C ARG A 60 0.58 30.92 9.88
N GLY A 61 0.74 31.51 11.05
CA GLY A 61 1.11 30.80 12.27
C GLY A 61 2.61 30.75 12.50
N ALA A 62 3.05 29.89 13.40
CA ALA A 62 4.45 29.73 13.77
C ALA A 62 4.91 28.28 13.58
N MET A 63 6.15 28.11 13.11
CA MET A 63 6.77 26.80 12.98
C MET A 63 8.26 26.92 13.32
N THR A 64 8.71 26.14 14.31
CA THR A 64 10.10 26.16 14.74
C THR A 64 10.71 24.76 14.70
N LEU A 65 11.96 24.69 14.27
CA LEU A 65 12.80 23.49 14.25
C LEU A 65 14.02 23.72 15.15
N CYS A 66 14.18 22.95 16.22
CA CYS A 66 15.18 23.18 17.27
C CYS A 66 15.16 24.64 17.80
N GLY A 67 13.96 25.22 17.96
CA GLY A 67 13.78 26.61 18.43
C GLY A 67 14.04 27.70 17.39
N ARG A 68 14.47 27.38 16.17
CA ARG A 68 14.69 28.32 15.07
C ARG A 68 13.43 28.39 14.19
N ASN A 69 13.02 29.59 13.78
CA ASN A 69 11.84 29.76 12.91
C ASN A 69 12.14 29.20 11.51
N ILE A 70 11.39 28.17 11.09
CA ILE A 70 11.56 27.48 9.79
C ILE A 70 11.43 28.45 8.61
N PHE A 71 10.52 29.44 8.70
CA PHE A 71 10.31 30.39 7.60
C PHE A 71 11.49 31.35 7.36
N SER A 72 12.47 31.39 8.26
CA SER A 72 13.71 32.17 8.13
C SER A 72 14.94 31.30 7.84
N MET A 73 14.76 29.98 7.72
CA MET A 73 15.84 29.02 7.42
C MET A 73 15.84 28.70 5.93
N THR A 74 17.02 28.42 5.38
CA THR A 74 17.13 27.86 4.04
C THR A 74 16.81 26.34 4.07
N PRO A 75 16.42 25.74 2.94
CA PRO A 75 16.26 24.28 2.87
C PRO A 75 17.53 23.52 3.30
N GLU A 76 18.72 24.05 3.00
CA GLU A 76 20.00 23.49 3.43
C GLU A 76 20.14 23.50 4.96
N ASP A 77 19.82 24.63 5.62
CA ASP A 77 19.84 24.73 7.08
C ASP A 77 18.89 23.72 7.74
N ILE A 78 17.70 23.55 7.15
CA ILE A 78 16.70 22.59 7.61
C ILE A 78 17.23 21.16 7.41
N GLY A 79 17.83 20.86 6.26
CA GLY A 79 18.39 19.56 5.92
C GLY A 79 19.54 19.11 6.85
N LEU A 80 20.18 20.05 7.58
CA LEU A 80 21.16 19.74 8.62
C LEU A 80 20.51 19.15 9.88
N ILE A 81 19.23 19.44 10.10
CA ILE A 81 18.50 19.06 11.31
C ILE A 81 17.48 17.97 11.03
N ALA A 82 16.77 18.08 9.90
CA ALA A 82 15.69 17.19 9.50
C ALA A 82 15.99 16.57 8.14
N GLY A 83 16.12 15.25 8.12
CA GLY A 83 16.26 14.48 6.89
C GLY A 83 14.94 13.85 6.45
N THR A 84 14.67 13.84 5.15
CA THR A 84 13.41 13.33 4.61
C THR A 84 13.65 12.21 3.61
N VAL A 85 12.98 11.07 3.81
CA VAL A 85 12.89 9.99 2.82
C VAL A 85 11.51 10.04 2.20
N TYR A 86 11.45 10.20 0.86
CA TYR A 86 10.21 10.31 0.10
C TYR A 86 9.63 8.94 -0.28
N GLN A 87 8.37 8.94 -0.70
CA GLN A 87 7.60 7.76 -1.07
C GLN A 87 8.26 6.90 -2.16
N THR A 88 8.86 7.56 -3.16
CA THR A 88 9.53 6.90 -4.28
C THR A 88 11.03 7.11 -4.15
N PRO A 89 11.82 6.07 -3.78
CA PRO A 89 13.28 6.21 -3.70
C PRO A 89 13.93 6.64 -5.02
N ASP A 90 13.38 6.18 -6.14
CA ASP A 90 13.90 6.49 -7.48
C ASP A 90 13.85 7.99 -7.82
N ASP A 91 12.95 8.76 -7.19
CA ASP A 91 12.89 10.23 -7.36
C ASP A 91 13.95 10.95 -6.52
N GLN A 92 14.58 10.25 -5.58
CA GLN A 92 15.57 10.79 -4.64
C GLN A 92 17.00 10.36 -4.96
N LEU A 93 17.17 9.15 -5.55
CA LEU A 93 18.47 8.55 -5.85
C LEU A 93 18.90 8.91 -7.28
N PHE A 94 20.12 9.47 -7.44
CA PHE A 94 20.60 9.96 -8.75
C PHE A 94 22.05 9.60 -9.06
N ALA A 95 22.84 9.14 -8.07
CA ALA A 95 24.23 8.75 -8.31
C ALA A 95 24.36 7.40 -9.04
N MET A 96 25.56 7.04 -9.45
CA MET A 96 25.82 5.79 -10.18
C MET A 96 25.99 4.60 -9.25
N THR A 97 26.63 4.80 -8.08
CA THR A 97 26.93 3.76 -7.10
C THR A 97 26.31 4.04 -5.74
N VAL A 98 26.22 3.01 -4.92
CA VAL A 98 25.75 3.09 -3.52
C VAL A 98 26.63 4.03 -2.69
N ALA A 99 27.95 3.96 -2.86
CA ALA A 99 28.88 4.84 -2.14
C ALA A 99 28.74 6.30 -2.55
N ASP A 100 28.68 6.58 -3.86
CA ASP A 100 28.53 7.95 -4.39
C ASP A 100 27.22 8.59 -3.89
N GLU A 101 26.12 7.84 -3.92
CA GLU A 101 24.83 8.32 -3.41
C GLU A 101 24.89 8.67 -1.92
N THR A 102 25.51 7.80 -1.12
CA THR A 102 25.63 8.03 0.32
C THR A 102 26.59 9.17 0.64
N ALA A 103 27.68 9.34 -0.16
CA ALA A 103 28.70 10.37 0.04
C ALA A 103 28.23 11.79 -0.33
N PHE A 104 27.29 11.91 -1.28
CA PHE A 104 26.93 13.15 -1.95
C PHE A 104 26.68 14.34 -1.02
N ALA A 105 25.94 14.13 0.07
CA ALA A 105 25.63 15.21 1.01
C ALA A 105 26.88 15.74 1.75
N LEU A 106 27.85 14.87 2.06
CA LEU A 106 29.10 15.25 2.72
C LEU A 106 30.09 15.89 1.72
N GLU A 107 30.12 15.42 0.48
CA GLU A 107 30.91 16.02 -0.60
C GLU A 107 30.48 17.45 -0.87
N ASN A 108 29.18 17.71 -0.95
CA ASN A 108 28.64 19.06 -1.13
C ASN A 108 28.96 20.00 0.04
N ARG A 109 29.23 19.46 1.23
CA ARG A 109 29.70 20.23 2.40
C ARG A 109 31.22 20.45 2.41
N GLY A 110 31.94 19.85 1.48
CA GLY A 110 33.40 19.94 1.41
C GLY A 110 34.11 19.19 2.57
N GLU A 111 33.48 18.14 3.10
CA GLU A 111 34.09 17.33 4.14
C GLU A 111 35.36 16.62 3.65
N GLU A 112 36.27 16.34 4.55
CA GLU A 112 37.54 15.65 4.23
C GLU A 112 37.26 14.22 3.72
N PRO A 113 37.94 13.73 2.66
CA PRO A 113 37.70 12.40 2.09
C PRO A 113 37.83 11.23 3.10
N SER A 114 38.62 11.39 4.14
CA SER A 114 38.74 10.41 5.21
C SER A 114 37.50 10.36 6.10
N VAL A 115 36.87 11.49 6.35
CA VAL A 115 35.60 11.62 7.09
C VAL A 115 34.48 11.02 6.26
N ILE A 116 34.41 11.39 4.98
CA ILE A 116 33.39 10.89 4.04
C ILE A 116 33.40 9.35 4.03
N ARG A 117 34.57 8.73 3.77
CA ARG A 117 34.68 7.26 3.73
C ARG A 117 34.22 6.60 5.04
N ARG A 118 34.56 7.18 6.18
CA ARG A 118 34.17 6.64 7.49
C ARG A 118 32.65 6.73 7.69
N GLU A 119 32.06 7.89 7.44
CA GLU A 119 30.63 8.12 7.66
C GLU A 119 29.77 7.34 6.65
N VAL A 120 30.21 7.23 5.39
CA VAL A 120 29.57 6.37 4.38
C VAL A 120 29.54 4.93 4.84
N SER A 121 30.71 4.37 5.26
CA SER A 121 30.77 3.00 5.76
C SER A 121 29.83 2.76 6.95
N ARG A 122 29.78 3.70 7.89
CA ARG A 122 28.87 3.63 9.06
C ARG A 122 27.40 3.70 8.68
N ALA A 123 27.04 4.59 7.75
CA ALA A 123 25.66 4.74 7.29
C ALA A 123 25.19 3.46 6.57
N LEU A 124 26.03 2.91 5.68
CA LEU A 124 25.73 1.67 4.96
C LEU A 124 25.65 0.45 5.91
N GLU A 125 26.50 0.38 6.92
CA GLU A 125 26.42 -0.64 7.96
C GLU A 125 25.09 -0.56 8.72
N LYS A 126 24.67 0.64 9.16
CA LYS A 126 23.41 0.85 9.87
C LYS A 126 22.20 0.35 9.09
N VAL A 127 22.17 0.55 7.77
CA VAL A 127 21.05 0.14 6.93
C VAL A 127 21.20 -1.27 6.34
N GLY A 128 22.30 -1.98 6.64
CA GLY A 128 22.56 -3.34 6.16
C GLY A 128 22.91 -3.43 4.67
N LEU A 129 23.66 -2.44 4.16
CA LEU A 129 24.16 -2.38 2.77
C LEU A 129 25.69 -2.46 2.69
N SER A 130 26.38 -2.86 3.78
CA SER A 130 27.83 -3.07 3.77
C SER A 130 28.24 -4.07 2.69
N GLY A 131 29.33 -3.77 1.98
CA GLY A 131 29.85 -4.61 0.88
C GLY A 131 29.13 -4.40 -0.46
N MET A 132 28.24 -3.40 -0.54
CA MET A 132 27.56 -3.01 -1.77
C MET A 132 28.03 -1.64 -2.31
N GLU A 133 29.09 -1.08 -1.76
CA GLU A 133 29.57 0.28 -2.02
C GLU A 133 29.70 0.58 -3.51
N ASP A 134 30.34 -0.33 -4.27
CA ASP A 134 30.60 -0.18 -5.70
C ASP A 134 29.42 -0.64 -6.59
N ARG A 135 28.32 -1.09 -5.98
CA ARG A 135 27.18 -1.60 -6.74
C ARG A 135 26.39 -0.46 -7.37
N SER A 136 25.95 -0.66 -8.62
CA SER A 136 25.04 0.29 -9.28
C SER A 136 23.72 0.37 -8.52
N ILE A 137 23.18 1.58 -8.31
CA ILE A 137 21.89 1.79 -7.66
C ILE A 137 20.73 1.13 -8.44
N HIS A 138 20.84 1.05 -9.77
CA HIS A 138 19.85 0.40 -10.62
C HIS A 138 19.81 -1.13 -10.47
N ALA A 139 20.87 -1.74 -9.93
CA ALA A 139 20.94 -3.18 -9.65
C ALA A 139 20.36 -3.54 -8.26
N LEU A 140 19.89 -2.55 -7.49
CA LEU A 140 19.30 -2.76 -6.17
C LEU A 140 17.81 -3.12 -6.29
N SER A 141 17.34 -3.96 -5.36
CA SER A 141 15.89 -4.16 -5.15
C SER A 141 15.22 -2.91 -4.59
N GLY A 142 13.89 -2.80 -4.71
CA GLY A 142 13.13 -1.66 -4.16
C GLY A 142 13.41 -1.44 -2.66
N GLY A 143 13.43 -2.50 -1.84
CA GLY A 143 13.77 -2.39 -0.42
C GLY A 143 15.23 -1.98 -0.17
N GLN A 144 16.18 -2.39 -1.02
CA GLN A 144 17.56 -1.92 -0.94
C GLN A 144 17.69 -0.44 -1.35
N ARG A 145 16.95 0.01 -2.38
CA ARG A 145 16.90 1.43 -2.74
C ARG A 145 16.32 2.28 -1.61
N GLN A 146 15.27 1.81 -0.93
CA GLN A 146 14.72 2.51 0.23
C GLN A 146 15.72 2.63 1.38
N ARG A 147 16.48 1.55 1.66
CA ARG A 147 17.56 1.57 2.65
C ARG A 147 18.70 2.49 2.23
N LEU A 148 19.03 2.57 0.94
CA LEU A 148 20.02 3.50 0.42
C LEU A 148 19.58 4.96 0.58
N ALA A 149 18.32 5.29 0.24
CA ALA A 149 17.76 6.61 0.48
C ALA A 149 17.78 7.00 1.96
N LEU A 150 17.57 6.03 2.86
CA LEU A 150 17.76 6.25 4.30
C LEU A 150 19.23 6.48 4.65
N ALA A 151 20.18 5.73 4.09
CA ALA A 151 21.62 5.88 4.34
C ALA A 151 22.13 7.26 3.89
N SER A 152 21.69 7.75 2.71
CA SER A 152 22.08 9.07 2.19
C SER A 152 21.60 10.23 3.09
N ILE A 153 20.56 10.00 3.89
CA ILE A 153 20.10 10.94 4.91
C ILE A 153 20.86 10.75 6.23
N LEU A 154 21.03 9.52 6.70
CA LEU A 154 21.67 9.21 8.00
C LEU A 154 23.13 9.64 8.06
N VAL A 155 23.83 9.70 6.93
CA VAL A 155 25.24 10.12 6.84
C VAL A 155 25.46 11.54 7.36
N THR A 156 24.40 12.39 7.35
CA THR A 156 24.44 13.78 7.83
C THR A 156 24.10 13.92 9.32
N HIS A 157 23.78 12.82 10.00
CA HIS A 157 23.38 12.78 11.41
C HIS A 157 22.21 13.73 11.76
N PRO A 158 21.08 13.68 11.06
CA PRO A 158 19.93 14.53 11.35
C PRO A 158 19.35 14.20 12.74
N LYS A 159 18.71 15.17 13.39
CA LYS A 159 17.99 14.97 14.66
C LYS A 159 16.56 14.50 14.47
N LEU A 160 15.94 14.87 13.34
CA LEU A 160 14.58 14.50 12.95
C LEU A 160 14.63 13.74 11.62
N LEU A 161 14.04 12.56 11.60
CA LEU A 161 13.82 11.76 10.41
C LEU A 161 12.36 11.81 10.03
N ILE A 162 12.06 12.31 8.83
CA ILE A 162 10.73 12.36 8.25
C ILE A 162 10.65 11.29 7.18
N LEU A 163 9.66 10.41 7.26
CA LEU A 163 9.47 9.28 6.35
C LEU A 163 8.10 9.40 5.70
N ASP A 164 8.04 9.63 4.38
CA ASP A 164 6.78 9.75 3.64
C ASP A 164 6.49 8.42 2.92
N GLU A 165 5.57 7.63 3.47
CA GLU A 165 5.12 6.32 2.99
C GLU A 165 6.28 5.34 2.66
N PRO A 166 7.29 5.17 3.55
CA PRO A 166 8.53 4.45 3.23
C PRO A 166 8.31 2.95 3.03
N VAL A 167 7.22 2.38 3.54
CA VAL A 167 6.97 0.92 3.45
C VAL A 167 5.93 0.54 2.39
N SER A 168 5.43 1.51 1.63
CA SER A 168 4.33 1.31 0.65
C SER A 168 4.65 0.26 -0.42
N GLN A 169 5.92 0.10 -0.79
CA GLN A 169 6.40 -0.86 -1.81
C GLN A 169 7.15 -2.06 -1.22
N MET A 170 7.21 -2.18 0.11
CA MET A 170 7.92 -3.27 0.78
C MET A 170 7.03 -4.50 0.98
N ASN A 171 7.64 -5.67 0.87
CA ASN A 171 7.02 -6.91 1.30
C ASN A 171 6.99 -6.98 2.85
N PRO A 172 6.19 -7.87 3.45
CA PRO A 172 6.04 -7.94 4.90
C PRO A 172 7.34 -8.18 5.68
N GLU A 173 8.28 -8.96 5.13
CA GLU A 173 9.59 -9.19 5.75
C GLU A 173 10.44 -7.91 5.72
N GLY A 174 10.46 -7.22 4.58
CA GLY A 174 11.13 -5.94 4.42
C GLY A 174 10.57 -4.86 5.37
N VAL A 175 9.26 -4.85 5.59
CA VAL A 175 8.63 -3.95 6.58
C VAL A 175 9.12 -4.23 7.98
N LYS A 176 9.18 -5.51 8.41
CA LYS A 176 9.69 -5.89 9.74
C LYS A 176 11.13 -5.45 9.94
N ASP A 177 11.99 -5.72 8.96
CA ASP A 177 13.39 -5.34 9.00
C ASP A 177 13.56 -3.82 9.05
N PHE A 178 12.75 -3.09 8.27
CA PHE A 178 12.78 -1.63 8.26
C PHE A 178 12.31 -1.03 9.59
N LEU A 179 11.26 -1.56 10.19
CA LEU A 179 10.79 -1.15 11.51
C LEU A 179 11.82 -1.46 12.60
N ALA A 180 12.46 -2.64 12.55
CA ALA A 180 13.55 -2.97 13.48
C ALA A 180 14.71 -1.99 13.37
N LEU A 181 15.06 -1.55 12.15
CA LEU A 181 16.05 -0.50 11.91
C LEU A 181 15.61 0.83 12.53
N LEU A 182 14.36 1.27 12.32
CA LEU A 182 13.84 2.52 12.89
C LEU A 182 13.86 2.49 14.43
N HIS A 183 13.46 1.37 15.06
CA HIS A 183 13.56 1.21 16.50
C HIS A 183 15.02 1.29 16.98
N SER A 184 15.97 0.64 16.27
CA SER A 184 17.39 0.73 16.61
C SER A 184 17.93 2.17 16.52
N LEU A 185 17.52 2.94 15.50
CA LEU A 185 17.90 4.36 15.37
C LEU A 185 17.28 5.22 16.48
N ASN A 186 16.03 4.95 16.85
CA ASN A 186 15.39 5.67 17.94
C ASN A 186 16.02 5.35 19.30
N GLU A 187 16.20 4.07 19.65
CA GLU A 187 16.70 3.64 20.94
C GLU A 187 18.19 3.96 21.15
N LYS A 188 19.03 3.71 20.11
CA LYS A 188 20.49 3.86 20.23
C LYS A 188 21.00 5.24 19.87
N ASP A 189 20.43 5.85 18.83
CA ASP A 189 20.87 7.16 18.33
C ASP A 189 19.95 8.30 18.79
N HIS A 190 18.92 8.02 19.60
CA HIS A 190 17.91 8.98 20.06
C HIS A 190 17.24 9.76 18.91
N MET A 191 17.11 9.12 17.75
CA MET A 191 16.52 9.71 16.57
C MET A 191 15.03 10.00 16.80
N THR A 192 14.60 11.23 16.52
CA THR A 192 13.18 11.56 16.47
C THR A 192 12.62 11.15 15.11
N ILE A 193 11.50 10.44 15.07
CA ILE A 193 10.93 9.89 13.83
C ILE A 193 9.49 10.36 13.67
N LEU A 194 9.21 11.02 12.54
CA LEU A 194 7.87 11.31 12.04
C LEU A 194 7.62 10.47 10.80
N MET A 195 6.79 9.46 10.92
CA MET A 195 6.44 8.59 9.80
C MET A 195 5.02 8.90 9.33
N VAL A 196 4.87 9.15 8.05
CA VAL A 196 3.56 9.35 7.39
C VAL A 196 3.21 8.06 6.67
N GLU A 197 2.03 7.49 6.97
CA GLU A 197 1.61 6.22 6.38
C GLU A 197 0.09 6.04 6.32
N HIS A 198 -0.34 5.19 5.37
CA HIS A 198 -1.72 4.73 5.24
C HIS A 198 -1.94 3.34 5.87
N ARG A 199 -0.90 2.53 5.99
CA ARG A 199 -0.92 1.15 6.53
C ARG A 199 -0.92 1.12 8.06
N VAL A 200 -1.77 1.92 8.68
CA VAL A 200 -1.82 2.05 10.15
C VAL A 200 -2.11 0.72 10.84
N ASN A 201 -2.92 -0.14 10.24
CA ASN A 201 -3.23 -1.49 10.74
C ASN A 201 -2.00 -2.37 10.98
N GLU A 202 -0.91 -2.15 10.24
CA GLU A 202 0.33 -2.92 10.37
C GLU A 202 1.36 -2.22 11.27
N LEU A 203 1.29 -0.89 11.35
CA LEU A 203 2.32 -0.06 11.97
C LEU A 203 1.95 0.42 13.37
N ALA A 204 0.68 0.47 13.71
CA ALA A 204 0.17 1.04 14.96
C ALA A 204 0.88 0.48 16.21
N ALA A 205 1.14 -0.84 16.25
CA ALA A 205 1.82 -1.47 17.38
C ALA A 205 3.29 -1.05 17.56
N HIS A 206 3.89 -0.41 16.55
CA HIS A 206 5.29 0.03 16.55
C HIS A 206 5.48 1.50 16.89
N PHE A 207 4.39 2.28 16.92
CA PHE A 207 4.42 3.71 17.19
C PHE A 207 3.58 4.06 18.43
N PRO A 208 4.20 4.56 19.50
CA PRO A 208 3.48 4.86 20.74
C PRO A 208 2.50 6.04 20.62
N ARG A 209 2.73 6.94 19.64
CA ARG A 209 1.89 8.11 19.38
C ARG A 209 1.38 8.12 17.96
N LEU A 210 0.07 8.32 17.81
CA LEU A 210 -0.64 8.47 16.54
C LEU A 210 -1.20 9.87 16.43
N CYS A 211 -0.95 10.50 15.29
CA CYS A 211 -1.56 11.75 14.87
C CYS A 211 -2.45 11.48 13.66
N ILE A 212 -3.70 11.95 13.69
CA ILE A 212 -4.64 11.78 12.57
C ILE A 212 -5.00 13.15 12.00
N MET A 213 -4.77 13.32 10.70
CA MET A 213 -5.18 14.52 9.96
C MET A 213 -6.43 14.25 9.12
N ASP A 214 -7.40 15.17 9.16
CA ASP A 214 -8.52 15.22 8.23
C ASP A 214 -8.78 16.66 7.79
N ARG A 215 -8.94 16.87 6.47
CA ARG A 215 -9.26 18.18 5.87
C ARG A 215 -8.39 19.33 6.37
N GLY A 216 -7.09 19.10 6.46
CA GLY A 216 -6.11 20.12 6.85
C GLY A 216 -6.02 20.36 8.36
N LYS A 217 -6.69 19.59 9.20
CA LYS A 217 -6.69 19.72 10.67
C LYS A 217 -6.19 18.46 11.33
N LEU A 218 -5.57 18.59 12.49
CA LEU A 218 -5.28 17.47 13.36
C LEU A 218 -6.54 17.14 14.17
N VAL A 219 -7.10 15.95 13.97
CA VAL A 219 -8.34 15.48 14.63
C VAL A 219 -8.06 14.54 15.79
N TYR A 220 -6.86 13.97 15.85
CA TYR A 220 -6.36 13.20 16.98
C TYR A 220 -4.85 13.38 17.11
N ASP A 221 -4.40 13.47 18.35
CA ASP A 221 -2.99 13.48 18.74
C ASP A 221 -2.86 12.84 20.14
N GLY A 222 -2.32 11.64 20.20
CA GLY A 222 -2.24 10.91 21.46
C GLY A 222 -1.70 9.50 21.34
N PRO A 223 -1.74 8.74 22.45
CA PRO A 223 -1.31 7.35 22.46
C PRO A 223 -2.08 6.50 21.44
N THR A 224 -1.38 5.72 20.63
CA THR A 224 -1.96 4.93 19.53
C THR A 224 -3.09 4.02 20.01
N GLU A 225 -2.94 3.31 21.13
CA GLU A 225 -3.96 2.41 21.67
C GLU A 225 -5.24 3.11 22.14
N LYS A 226 -5.12 4.38 22.53
CA LYS A 226 -6.31 5.17 22.91
C LYS A 226 -7.14 5.59 21.71
N ALA A 227 -6.52 5.78 20.54
CA ALA A 227 -7.22 6.19 19.33
C ALA A 227 -8.38 5.24 19.01
N TRP A 228 -8.19 3.94 19.17
CA TRP A 228 -9.19 2.91 18.88
C TRP A 228 -10.47 3.00 19.72
N ASN A 229 -10.36 3.59 20.90
CA ASN A 229 -11.48 3.73 21.85
C ASN A 229 -12.08 5.14 21.87
N GLU A 230 -11.25 6.18 21.64
CA GLU A 230 -11.67 7.58 21.74
C GLU A 230 -12.25 8.11 20.41
N MET A 231 -11.75 7.62 19.26
CA MET A 231 -12.12 8.12 17.93
C MET A 231 -13.35 7.44 17.32
N GLY A 232 -13.86 6.37 17.95
CA GLY A 232 -14.92 5.57 17.33
C GLY A 232 -14.45 4.91 16.03
N ASP A 233 -15.24 5.04 14.96
CA ASP A 233 -14.87 4.51 13.64
C ASP A 233 -13.80 5.39 12.99
N THR A 234 -12.55 4.92 12.99
CA THR A 234 -11.43 5.66 12.40
C THR A 234 -11.36 5.52 10.87
N GLU A 235 -12.13 4.61 10.26
CA GLU A 235 -12.21 4.48 8.80
C GLU A 235 -12.81 5.74 8.15
N VAL A 236 -13.64 6.50 8.87
CA VAL A 236 -14.14 7.81 8.41
C VAL A 236 -13.03 8.84 8.18
N TYR A 237 -11.86 8.63 8.77
CA TYR A 237 -10.65 9.45 8.56
C TYR A 237 -9.67 8.80 7.58
N GLY A 238 -10.06 7.72 6.89
CA GLY A 238 -9.23 7.00 5.94
C GLY A 238 -8.19 6.07 6.58
N ILE A 239 -8.34 5.79 7.88
CA ILE A 239 -7.44 4.92 8.64
C ILE A 239 -7.90 3.47 8.51
N ARG A 240 -7.03 2.60 8.02
CA ARG A 240 -7.28 1.15 8.06
C ARG A 240 -7.04 0.64 9.47
N GLU A 241 -8.12 0.22 10.13
CA GLU A 241 -8.04 -0.32 11.48
C GLU A 241 -7.40 -1.72 11.51
N PRO A 242 -6.65 -2.06 12.58
CA PRO A 242 -6.25 -3.44 12.82
C PRO A 242 -7.46 -4.37 12.85
N GLN A 243 -7.32 -5.59 12.32
CA GLN A 243 -8.42 -6.57 12.32
C GLN A 243 -8.89 -6.93 13.74
N THR A 244 -8.01 -6.89 14.72
CA THR A 244 -8.34 -7.08 16.15
C THR A 244 -9.28 -6.00 16.68
N VAL A 245 -9.05 -4.75 16.30
CA VAL A 245 -9.93 -3.60 16.63
C VAL A 245 -11.29 -3.78 15.97
N LYS A 246 -11.33 -4.13 14.68
CA LYS A 246 -12.59 -4.42 13.96
C LYS A 246 -13.36 -5.56 14.58
N LEU A 247 -12.67 -6.64 14.96
CA LEU A 247 -13.29 -7.79 15.64
C LEU A 247 -13.87 -7.37 17.00
N ALA A 248 -13.12 -6.61 17.80
CA ALA A 248 -13.58 -6.11 19.08
C ALA A 248 -14.88 -5.28 18.95
N ARG A 249 -14.95 -4.40 17.94
CA ARG A 249 -16.14 -3.60 17.65
C ARG A 249 -17.34 -4.46 17.19
N ARG A 250 -17.09 -5.44 16.32
CA ARG A 250 -18.12 -6.38 15.86
C ARG A 250 -18.71 -7.21 17.00
N LEU A 251 -17.88 -7.55 17.99
CA LEU A 251 -18.28 -8.27 19.19
C LEU A 251 -18.79 -7.33 20.31
N HIS A 252 -18.92 -6.04 20.05
CA HIS A 252 -19.35 -5.02 21.03
C HIS A 252 -18.55 -5.04 22.33
N LEU A 253 -17.23 -5.34 22.25
CA LEU A 253 -16.37 -5.35 23.43
C LEU A 253 -16.20 -3.95 24.02
N PRO A 254 -16.07 -3.82 25.34
CA PRO A 254 -15.91 -2.53 26.02
C PRO A 254 -14.58 -1.85 25.70
N LYS A 255 -13.56 -2.59 25.27
CA LYS A 255 -12.24 -2.09 24.88
C LYS A 255 -11.79 -2.74 23.59
N ALA A 256 -11.36 -1.92 22.63
CA ALA A 256 -10.68 -2.33 21.43
C ALA A 256 -9.16 -2.13 21.59
N SER A 257 -8.36 -3.09 21.11
CA SER A 257 -6.89 -3.03 21.13
C SER A 257 -6.29 -3.55 19.82
N SER A 258 -5.17 -2.98 19.40
CA SER A 258 -4.37 -3.53 18.31
C SER A 258 -3.60 -4.79 18.74
N ASP A 259 -3.38 -4.97 20.04
CA ASP A 259 -2.76 -6.18 20.59
C ASP A 259 -3.74 -7.36 20.57
N ARG A 260 -3.30 -8.44 19.91
CA ARG A 260 -4.07 -9.70 19.78
C ARG A 260 -4.42 -10.30 21.14
N LYS A 261 -3.44 -10.37 22.06
CA LYS A 261 -3.63 -11.02 23.36
C LYS A 261 -4.62 -10.25 24.23
N GLU A 262 -4.55 -8.92 24.20
CA GLU A 262 -5.53 -8.09 24.88
C GLU A 262 -6.93 -8.29 24.31
N THR A 263 -7.08 -8.32 22.98
CA THR A 263 -8.39 -8.55 22.33
C THR A 263 -8.97 -9.91 22.72
N VAL A 264 -8.17 -10.99 22.67
CA VAL A 264 -8.61 -12.34 23.10
C VAL A 264 -8.97 -12.36 24.59
N MET A 265 -8.23 -11.65 25.43
CA MET A 265 -8.55 -11.53 26.86
C MET A 265 -9.89 -10.81 27.08
N GLU A 266 -10.16 -9.73 26.36
CA GLU A 266 -11.45 -9.02 26.44
C GLU A 266 -12.62 -9.88 25.94
N ILE A 267 -12.43 -10.66 24.86
CA ILE A 267 -13.42 -11.64 24.37
C ILE A 267 -13.76 -12.66 25.48
N LYS A 268 -12.73 -13.22 26.15
CA LYS A 268 -12.93 -14.19 27.24
C LYS A 268 -13.60 -13.56 28.46
N LYS A 269 -13.25 -12.32 28.82
CA LYS A 269 -13.91 -11.59 29.92
C LYS A 269 -15.38 -11.28 29.63
N ALA A 270 -15.70 -10.99 28.36
CA ALA A 270 -17.09 -10.76 27.94
C ALA A 270 -17.94 -12.05 27.94
N GLY A 271 -17.35 -13.21 28.19
CA GLY A 271 -18.06 -14.50 28.23
C GLY A 271 -18.54 -14.98 26.87
N ILE A 272 -17.98 -14.45 25.76
CA ILE A 272 -18.37 -14.83 24.41
C ILE A 272 -17.87 -16.26 24.14
N SER A 273 -18.80 -17.13 23.74
CA SER A 273 -18.51 -18.54 23.44
C SER A 273 -18.47 -18.76 21.92
N PHE A 274 -17.63 -19.70 21.52
CA PHE A 274 -17.42 -20.04 20.11
C PHE A 274 -17.66 -21.53 19.85
N ARG A 275 -18.23 -21.86 18.69
CA ARG A 275 -18.28 -23.23 18.18
C ARG A 275 -16.91 -23.61 17.64
N PRO A 276 -16.31 -24.74 18.02
CA PRO A 276 -15.00 -25.15 17.52
C PRO A 276 -14.98 -25.37 16.02
N HIS A 277 -16.08 -25.82 15.43
CA HIS A 277 -16.22 -26.17 14.02
C HIS A 277 -17.48 -25.54 13.41
N VAL A 278 -17.36 -24.98 12.20
CA VAL A 278 -18.46 -24.47 11.37
C VAL A 278 -18.25 -24.97 9.95
N GLU A 279 -19.25 -25.65 9.38
CA GLU A 279 -19.17 -26.07 7.98
C GLU A 279 -19.00 -24.85 7.06
N PRO A 280 -17.93 -24.82 6.24
CA PRO A 280 -17.74 -23.72 5.30
C PRO A 280 -18.85 -23.73 4.26
N ALA A 281 -19.35 -22.56 3.91
CA ALA A 281 -20.26 -22.42 2.79
C ALA A 281 -19.56 -22.95 1.52
N GLN A 282 -20.09 -24.03 0.95
CA GLN A 282 -19.54 -24.64 -0.26
C GLN A 282 -19.85 -23.73 -1.46
N SER A 283 -18.87 -22.99 -1.92
CA SER A 283 -18.88 -22.33 -3.22
C SER A 283 -17.74 -22.87 -4.08
N SER A 284 -18.01 -23.97 -4.78
CA SER A 284 -17.14 -24.37 -5.89
C SER A 284 -17.80 -23.86 -7.17
N PRO A 285 -17.27 -22.86 -7.84
CA PRO A 285 -17.79 -22.46 -9.12
C PRO A 285 -17.62 -23.61 -10.11
N SER A 286 -18.72 -24.19 -10.54
CA SER A 286 -18.78 -25.08 -11.71
C SER A 286 -18.90 -24.16 -12.92
N GLY A 287 -17.79 -23.83 -13.59
CA GLY A 287 -17.81 -22.89 -14.72
C GLY A 287 -16.83 -23.26 -15.82
N GLU A 288 -17.13 -22.73 -17.01
CA GLU A 288 -16.26 -22.77 -18.18
C GLU A 288 -14.91 -22.09 -17.87
N VAL A 289 -13.81 -22.64 -18.40
CA VAL A 289 -12.48 -22.03 -18.29
C VAL A 289 -12.38 -20.93 -19.34
N ILE A 290 -12.15 -19.69 -18.88
CA ILE A 290 -12.01 -18.52 -19.74
C ILE A 290 -10.53 -18.20 -20.04
N LEU A 291 -9.66 -18.39 -19.04
CA LEU A 291 -8.23 -18.12 -19.15
C LEU A 291 -7.43 -19.36 -18.70
N GLU A 292 -6.51 -19.81 -19.53
CA GLU A 292 -5.68 -20.98 -19.27
C GLU A 292 -4.22 -20.69 -19.61
N GLY A 293 -3.31 -21.04 -18.70
CA GLY A 293 -1.87 -21.10 -18.95
C GLY A 293 -1.41 -22.55 -19.00
N LYS A 294 -0.65 -22.92 -20.04
CA LYS A 294 -0.11 -24.27 -20.24
C LYS A 294 1.40 -24.19 -20.35
N ASP A 295 2.11 -24.66 -19.34
CA ASP A 295 3.57 -24.79 -19.30
C ASP A 295 4.29 -23.53 -19.82
N ILE A 296 3.90 -22.37 -19.30
CA ILE A 296 4.39 -21.06 -19.75
C ILE A 296 5.82 -20.86 -19.29
N HIS A 297 6.70 -20.62 -20.22
CA HIS A 297 8.08 -20.21 -20.00
C HIS A 297 8.33 -18.84 -20.63
N TYR A 298 9.14 -18.02 -19.96
CA TYR A 298 9.49 -16.71 -20.51
C TYR A 298 10.87 -16.24 -20.05
N THR A 299 11.65 -15.77 -21.01
CA THR A 299 12.96 -15.13 -20.79
C THR A 299 12.97 -13.79 -21.53
N TYR A 300 13.34 -12.71 -20.83
CA TYR A 300 13.51 -11.41 -21.48
C TYR A 300 14.67 -11.43 -22.48
N PRO A 301 14.56 -10.71 -23.60
CA PRO A 301 15.67 -10.59 -24.55
C PRO A 301 16.96 -10.12 -23.86
N GLY A 302 18.04 -10.87 -24.00
CA GLY A 302 19.33 -10.57 -23.39
C GLY A 302 19.49 -11.00 -21.92
N ALA A 303 18.46 -11.53 -21.27
CA ALA A 303 18.58 -12.07 -19.92
C ALA A 303 19.19 -13.48 -19.94
N ALA A 304 20.07 -13.76 -18.97
CA ALA A 304 20.70 -15.08 -18.81
C ALA A 304 19.77 -16.09 -18.11
N GLU A 305 18.80 -15.63 -17.35
CA GLU A 305 17.90 -16.48 -16.59
C GLU A 305 16.45 -16.34 -17.04
N GLU A 306 15.74 -17.44 -16.95
CA GLU A 306 14.33 -17.55 -17.23
C GLU A 306 13.51 -16.92 -16.11
N THR A 307 12.60 -15.98 -16.48
CA THR A 307 11.74 -15.27 -15.54
C THR A 307 10.54 -16.11 -15.11
N LEU A 308 9.92 -16.84 -16.05
CA LEU A 308 8.82 -17.77 -15.77
C LEU A 308 9.22 -19.17 -16.19
N LYS A 309 8.97 -20.16 -15.33
CA LYS A 309 9.58 -21.50 -15.37
C LYS A 309 8.51 -22.60 -15.31
N GLY A 310 7.72 -22.78 -16.39
CA GLY A 310 6.71 -23.83 -16.49
C GLY A 310 5.45 -23.53 -15.66
N ILE A 311 4.79 -22.41 -15.94
CA ILE A 311 3.58 -21.98 -15.23
C ILE A 311 2.33 -22.58 -15.88
N SER A 312 1.53 -23.31 -15.09
CA SER A 312 0.23 -23.84 -15.51
C SER A 312 -0.87 -23.45 -14.53
N PHE A 313 -1.99 -22.94 -15.05
CA PHE A 313 -3.14 -22.52 -14.23
C PHE A 313 -4.42 -22.41 -15.07
N THR A 314 -5.55 -22.31 -14.39
CA THR A 314 -6.86 -22.10 -15.01
C THR A 314 -7.69 -21.10 -14.23
N VAL A 315 -8.45 -20.25 -14.93
CA VAL A 315 -9.42 -19.30 -14.36
C VAL A 315 -10.80 -19.58 -14.92
N LYS A 316 -11.79 -19.68 -14.06
CA LYS A 316 -13.18 -19.92 -14.42
C LYS A 316 -13.91 -18.62 -14.73
N LYS A 317 -14.83 -18.66 -15.67
CA LYS A 317 -15.66 -17.51 -16.02
C LYS A 317 -16.47 -17.01 -14.83
N GLY A 318 -16.52 -15.68 -14.66
CA GLY A 318 -17.23 -15.01 -13.57
C GLY A 318 -16.56 -15.13 -12.20
N SER A 319 -15.39 -15.80 -12.08
CA SER A 319 -14.68 -15.92 -10.80
C SER A 319 -13.70 -14.79 -10.56
N ILE A 320 -13.39 -14.52 -9.29
CA ILE A 320 -12.25 -13.70 -8.88
C ILE A 320 -11.11 -14.63 -8.49
N THR A 321 -10.00 -14.57 -9.23
CA THR A 321 -8.78 -15.33 -8.96
C THR A 321 -7.66 -14.38 -8.58
N ALA A 322 -6.97 -14.64 -7.46
CA ALA A 322 -5.84 -13.83 -7.02
C ALA A 322 -4.49 -14.49 -7.36
N LEU A 323 -3.53 -13.67 -7.78
CA LEU A 323 -2.12 -14.03 -7.91
C LEU A 323 -1.34 -13.29 -6.82
N MET A 324 -0.63 -14.04 -5.99
CA MET A 324 0.17 -13.50 -4.89
C MET A 324 1.62 -13.96 -4.99
N GLY A 325 2.53 -13.25 -4.36
CA GLY A 325 3.95 -13.61 -4.34
C GLY A 325 4.85 -12.40 -4.14
N PHE A 326 6.14 -12.63 -3.90
CA PHE A 326 7.15 -11.58 -3.69
C PHE A 326 7.32 -10.65 -4.89
N ASN A 327 7.86 -9.46 -4.62
CA ASN A 327 8.39 -8.59 -5.67
C ASN A 327 9.55 -9.31 -6.38
N GLY A 328 9.55 -9.25 -7.72
CA GLY A 328 10.51 -10.00 -8.54
C GLY A 328 10.17 -11.48 -8.76
N ALA A 329 9.04 -11.99 -8.25
CA ALA A 329 8.62 -13.38 -8.53
C ALA A 329 8.19 -13.65 -9.99
N GLY A 330 8.03 -12.59 -10.81
CA GLY A 330 7.56 -12.69 -12.19
C GLY A 330 6.07 -12.33 -12.39
N LYS A 331 5.41 -11.73 -11.38
CA LYS A 331 3.97 -11.41 -11.44
C LYS A 331 3.62 -10.51 -12.63
N SER A 332 4.23 -9.33 -12.75
CA SER A 332 3.94 -8.39 -13.84
C SER A 332 4.29 -8.96 -15.21
N THR A 333 5.34 -9.80 -15.31
CA THR A 333 5.67 -10.54 -16.53
C THR A 333 4.54 -11.50 -16.92
N LEU A 334 4.03 -12.27 -15.94
CA LEU A 334 2.89 -13.15 -16.17
C LEU A 334 1.66 -12.34 -16.62
N LEU A 335 1.31 -11.24 -15.92
CA LEU A 335 0.16 -10.41 -16.30
C LEU A 335 0.27 -9.86 -17.74
N ASN A 336 1.47 -9.43 -18.16
CA ASN A 336 1.69 -8.99 -19.55
C ASN A 336 1.48 -10.11 -20.58
N LEU A 337 1.86 -11.34 -20.24
CA LEU A 337 1.57 -12.51 -21.09
C LEU A 337 0.07 -12.81 -21.15
N LEU A 338 -0.62 -12.74 -20.00
CA LEU A 338 -2.06 -12.96 -19.91
C LEU A 338 -2.85 -11.89 -20.68
N ALA A 339 -2.37 -10.64 -20.66
CA ALA A 339 -2.95 -9.55 -21.43
C ALA A 339 -2.60 -9.63 -22.94
N GLY A 340 -1.81 -10.64 -23.36
CA GLY A 340 -1.34 -10.78 -24.74
C GLY A 340 -0.33 -9.72 -25.17
N LEU A 341 0.25 -8.94 -24.25
CA LEU A 341 1.22 -7.89 -24.55
C LEU A 341 2.62 -8.46 -24.79
N LEU A 342 2.89 -9.64 -24.24
CA LEU A 342 4.08 -10.45 -24.49
C LEU A 342 3.66 -11.82 -24.99
N SER A 343 4.54 -12.49 -25.74
CA SER A 343 4.36 -13.88 -26.16
C SER A 343 5.29 -14.78 -25.35
N PRO A 344 4.85 -15.95 -24.86
CA PRO A 344 5.70 -16.86 -24.11
C PRO A 344 6.85 -17.37 -24.95
N SER A 345 8.00 -17.67 -24.33
CA SER A 345 9.15 -18.30 -25.00
C SER A 345 8.84 -19.75 -25.39
N SER A 346 8.05 -20.44 -24.55
CA SER A 346 7.40 -21.73 -24.84
C SER A 346 6.14 -21.89 -23.98
N GLY A 347 5.30 -22.86 -24.32
CA GLY A 347 3.98 -23.04 -23.73
C GLY A 347 2.94 -22.12 -24.37
N GLU A 348 1.75 -22.03 -23.76
CA GLU A 348 0.60 -21.30 -24.32
C GLU A 348 -0.17 -20.52 -23.25
N VAL A 349 -0.67 -19.34 -23.63
CA VAL A 349 -1.71 -18.60 -22.89
C VAL A 349 -2.94 -18.55 -23.76
N LEU A 350 -4.05 -19.08 -23.26
CA LEU A 350 -5.32 -19.17 -23.99
C LEU A 350 -6.40 -18.37 -23.29
N ILE A 351 -7.12 -17.54 -24.04
CA ILE A 351 -8.35 -16.85 -23.65
C ILE A 351 -9.47 -17.39 -24.55
N HIS A 352 -10.56 -17.86 -23.95
CA HIS A 352 -11.63 -18.56 -24.70
C HIS A 352 -11.11 -19.70 -25.60
N GLY A 353 -10.05 -20.41 -25.15
CA GLY A 353 -9.42 -21.49 -25.90
C GLY A 353 -8.59 -21.05 -27.11
N LYS A 354 -8.34 -19.76 -27.30
CA LYS A 354 -7.52 -19.19 -28.38
C LYS A 354 -6.31 -18.44 -27.81
N PRO A 355 -5.21 -18.30 -28.58
CA PRO A 355 -4.02 -17.57 -28.13
C PRO A 355 -4.35 -16.14 -27.67
N ALA A 356 -3.82 -15.73 -26.50
CA ALA A 356 -4.12 -14.45 -25.84
C ALA A 356 -3.84 -13.24 -26.75
N GLU A 357 -2.80 -13.31 -27.60
CA GLU A 357 -2.46 -12.22 -28.53
C GLU A 357 -3.58 -11.91 -29.53
N LYS A 358 -4.45 -12.89 -29.84
CA LYS A 358 -5.58 -12.76 -30.76
C LYS A 358 -6.87 -12.31 -30.07
N GLU A 359 -6.95 -12.50 -28.74
CA GLU A 359 -8.15 -12.24 -27.94
C GLU A 359 -7.98 -11.01 -27.01
N ARG A 360 -7.02 -10.12 -27.28
CA ARG A 360 -6.76 -8.90 -26.48
C ARG A 360 -7.97 -8.00 -26.29
N HIS A 361 -8.90 -8.02 -27.23
CA HIS A 361 -10.13 -7.23 -27.18
C HIS A 361 -11.08 -7.66 -26.05
N HIS A 362 -10.93 -8.90 -25.54
CA HIS A 362 -11.66 -9.39 -24.38
C HIS A 362 -11.02 -9.01 -23.04
N VAL A 363 -9.83 -8.42 -23.06
CA VAL A 363 -9.05 -8.14 -21.86
C VAL A 363 -9.09 -6.65 -21.50
N GLY A 364 -9.59 -6.37 -20.31
CA GLY A 364 -9.36 -5.10 -19.63
C GLY A 364 -8.14 -5.23 -18.72
N PHE A 365 -7.01 -4.60 -19.09
CA PHE A 365 -5.78 -4.67 -18.30
C PHE A 365 -5.52 -3.36 -17.57
N MET A 366 -5.44 -3.41 -16.24
CA MET A 366 -5.03 -2.28 -15.39
C MET A 366 -3.63 -2.52 -14.86
N ARG A 367 -2.73 -1.59 -15.15
CA ARG A 367 -1.35 -1.58 -14.68
C ARG A 367 -1.25 -1.00 -13.26
N GLN A 368 -0.18 -1.31 -12.55
CA GLN A 368 0.12 -0.80 -11.22
C GLN A 368 0.09 0.75 -11.16
N GLU A 369 0.63 1.41 -12.18
CA GLU A 369 0.56 2.86 -12.34
C GLU A 369 -0.66 3.24 -13.18
N ALA A 370 -1.84 3.29 -12.56
CA ALA A 370 -3.09 3.60 -13.23
C ALA A 370 -3.09 4.98 -13.92
N ASP A 371 -2.34 5.94 -13.37
CA ASP A 371 -2.23 7.30 -13.91
C ASP A 371 -1.70 7.34 -15.35
N LEU A 372 -0.81 6.40 -15.72
CA LEU A 372 -0.28 6.27 -17.09
C LEU A 372 -1.30 5.79 -18.12
N MET A 373 -2.48 5.39 -17.66
CA MET A 373 -3.58 4.93 -18.51
C MET A 373 -4.59 6.03 -18.84
N LEU A 374 -4.49 7.20 -18.19
CA LEU A 374 -5.39 8.34 -18.38
C LEU A 374 -4.84 9.22 -19.53
N LEU A 375 -5.56 9.31 -20.63
CA LEU A 375 -5.07 9.85 -21.88
C LEU A 375 -5.90 11.05 -22.40
N THR A 376 -7.06 11.33 -21.78
CA THR A 376 -8.05 12.29 -22.29
C THR A 376 -8.15 13.54 -21.42
N ASP A 377 -8.85 14.57 -21.93
CA ASP A 377 -9.02 15.84 -21.25
C ASP A 377 -10.18 15.87 -20.25
N SER A 378 -11.05 14.87 -20.27
CA SER A 378 -12.17 14.78 -19.33
C SER A 378 -12.48 13.32 -18.92
N VAL A 379 -13.08 13.16 -17.72
CA VAL A 379 -13.57 11.86 -17.24
C VAL A 379 -14.55 11.22 -18.22
N GLU A 380 -15.45 12.01 -18.77
CA GLU A 380 -16.42 11.54 -19.78
C GLU A 380 -15.71 10.97 -21.02
N GLU A 381 -14.76 11.70 -21.58
CA GLU A 381 -13.99 11.24 -22.73
C GLU A 381 -13.22 9.95 -22.42
N GLU A 382 -12.62 9.84 -21.21
CA GLU A 382 -11.90 8.64 -20.80
C GLU A 382 -12.81 7.42 -20.77
N LEU A 383 -14.03 7.55 -20.25
CA LEU A 383 -15.01 6.46 -20.18
C LEU A 383 -15.58 6.08 -21.55
N THR A 384 -15.67 7.02 -22.49
CA THR A 384 -16.27 6.80 -23.82
C THR A 384 -15.25 6.55 -24.91
N TRP A 385 -13.95 6.78 -24.66
CA TRP A 385 -12.87 6.72 -25.66
C TRP A 385 -12.88 5.49 -26.56
N ASN A 386 -13.08 4.31 -25.97
CA ASN A 386 -13.12 3.05 -26.69
C ASN A 386 -14.53 2.43 -26.78
N ASN A 387 -15.57 3.20 -26.49
CA ASN A 387 -16.95 2.75 -26.55
C ASN A 387 -17.86 3.84 -27.14
N LYS A 388 -17.70 4.07 -28.45
CA LYS A 388 -18.46 5.11 -29.20
C LYS A 388 -19.96 4.87 -29.23
N ASP A 389 -20.41 3.64 -28.99
CA ASP A 389 -21.81 3.25 -28.96
C ASP A 389 -22.45 3.39 -27.57
N MET A 390 -21.70 3.87 -26.58
CA MET A 390 -22.22 4.12 -25.22
C MET A 390 -23.24 5.25 -25.27
N THR A 391 -24.46 4.95 -24.84
CA THR A 391 -25.52 5.95 -24.73
C THR A 391 -25.29 6.86 -23.53
N GLU A 392 -25.82 8.08 -23.58
CA GLU A 392 -25.77 9.03 -22.45
C GLU A 392 -26.32 8.44 -21.15
N VAL A 393 -27.39 7.64 -21.24
CA VAL A 393 -27.99 6.96 -20.09
C VAL A 393 -27.04 5.90 -19.47
N GLU A 394 -26.28 5.18 -20.30
CA GLU A 394 -25.30 4.20 -19.83
C GLU A 394 -24.11 4.89 -19.17
N LEU A 395 -23.65 6.00 -19.75
CA LEU A 395 -22.58 6.82 -19.18
C LEU A 395 -22.97 7.40 -17.83
N ASP A 396 -24.15 8.01 -17.71
CA ASP A 396 -24.66 8.54 -16.45
C ASP A 396 -24.76 7.46 -15.36
N LYS A 397 -25.28 6.28 -15.71
CA LYS A 397 -25.34 5.14 -14.78
C LYS A 397 -23.95 4.71 -14.31
N LEU A 398 -22.97 4.64 -15.22
CA LEU A 398 -21.59 4.26 -14.88
C LEU A 398 -20.95 5.32 -13.99
N LEU A 399 -21.07 6.61 -14.32
CA LEU A 399 -20.58 7.71 -13.52
C LEU A 399 -21.16 7.70 -12.09
N HIS A 400 -22.46 7.44 -11.95
CA HIS A 400 -23.10 7.31 -10.63
C HIS A 400 -22.60 6.09 -9.86
N LYS A 401 -22.49 4.91 -10.49
CA LYS A 401 -21.96 3.68 -9.86
C LYS A 401 -20.54 3.86 -9.33
N LEU A 402 -19.72 4.65 -10.03
CA LEU A 402 -18.32 4.89 -9.66
C LEU A 402 -18.14 6.16 -8.80
N HIS A 403 -19.22 6.83 -8.41
CA HIS A 403 -19.18 8.11 -7.68
C HIS A 403 -18.35 9.19 -8.40
N LEU A 404 -18.44 9.24 -9.74
CA LEU A 404 -17.70 10.18 -10.60
C LEU A 404 -18.59 11.25 -11.24
N ALA A 405 -19.91 11.23 -11.01
CA ALA A 405 -20.86 12.12 -11.67
C ALA A 405 -20.51 13.63 -11.53
N HIS A 406 -20.00 14.03 -10.35
CA HIS A 406 -19.60 15.43 -10.10
C HIS A 406 -18.30 15.83 -10.79
N TYR A 407 -17.52 14.87 -11.29
CA TYR A 407 -16.21 15.05 -11.92
C TYR A 407 -16.25 14.80 -13.43
N ARG A 408 -17.44 14.67 -14.00
CA ARG A 408 -17.67 14.28 -15.39
C ARG A 408 -16.80 15.04 -16.40
N HIS A 409 -16.69 16.36 -16.22
CA HIS A 409 -15.97 17.26 -17.13
C HIS A 409 -14.59 17.67 -16.60
N ASP A 410 -14.15 17.09 -15.47
CA ASP A 410 -12.87 17.41 -14.88
C ASP A 410 -11.74 16.67 -15.61
N PHE A 411 -10.56 17.28 -15.62
CA PHE A 411 -9.35 16.65 -16.15
C PHE A 411 -8.94 15.48 -15.26
N PRO A 412 -8.81 14.26 -15.78
CA PRO A 412 -8.60 13.06 -14.95
C PRO A 412 -7.37 13.13 -14.04
N LEU A 413 -6.24 13.68 -14.52
CA LEU A 413 -5.02 13.78 -13.73
C LEU A 413 -5.09 14.84 -12.61
N ALA A 414 -6.07 15.76 -12.64
CA ALA A 414 -6.32 16.70 -11.54
C ALA A 414 -7.08 16.07 -10.37
N LEU A 415 -7.63 14.87 -10.55
CA LEU A 415 -8.37 14.14 -9.53
C LEU A 415 -7.44 13.51 -8.48
N SER A 416 -7.99 13.14 -7.32
CA SER A 416 -7.25 12.37 -6.31
C SER A 416 -6.89 10.98 -6.85
N LYS A 417 -5.84 10.35 -6.27
CA LYS A 417 -5.37 9.01 -6.69
C LYS A 417 -6.50 7.96 -6.71
N GLY A 418 -7.36 7.93 -5.68
CA GLY A 418 -8.51 7.01 -5.65
C GLY A 418 -9.58 7.34 -6.70
N GLN A 419 -9.78 8.63 -7.04
CA GLN A 419 -10.70 9.02 -8.11
C GLN A 419 -10.14 8.65 -9.48
N ARG A 420 -8.83 8.87 -9.72
CA ARG A 420 -8.16 8.43 -10.96
C ARG A 420 -8.28 6.92 -11.17
N LEU A 421 -8.06 6.13 -10.10
CA LEU A 421 -8.25 4.68 -10.16
C LEU A 421 -9.68 4.30 -10.57
N ARG A 422 -10.71 5.01 -10.03
CA ARG A 422 -12.11 4.78 -10.42
C ARG A 422 -12.37 5.15 -11.87
N VAL A 423 -11.73 6.19 -12.40
CA VAL A 423 -11.83 6.54 -13.83
C VAL A 423 -11.25 5.41 -14.69
N VAL A 424 -10.03 4.95 -14.39
CA VAL A 424 -9.40 3.83 -15.13
C VAL A 424 -10.25 2.57 -15.06
N PHE A 425 -10.73 2.20 -13.86
CA PHE A 425 -11.59 1.04 -13.70
C PHE A 425 -12.90 1.20 -14.48
N GLY A 426 -13.48 2.41 -14.47
CA GLY A 426 -14.66 2.76 -15.23
C GLY A 426 -14.44 2.60 -16.73
N ALA A 427 -13.31 3.05 -17.27
CA ALA A 427 -12.96 2.87 -18.68
C ALA A 427 -12.84 1.38 -19.07
N LEU A 428 -12.35 0.53 -18.16
CA LEU A 428 -12.35 -0.92 -18.38
C LEU A 428 -13.76 -1.53 -18.37
N LEU A 429 -14.63 -1.09 -17.46
CA LEU A 429 -16.02 -1.55 -17.38
C LEU A 429 -16.89 -1.05 -18.54
N ALA A 430 -16.60 0.14 -19.05
CA ALA A 430 -17.30 0.76 -20.16
C ALA A 430 -17.31 -0.12 -21.41
N ARG A 431 -16.25 -0.89 -21.64
CA ARG A 431 -16.11 -1.79 -22.79
C ARG A 431 -16.88 -3.09 -22.55
N LYS A 432 -17.94 -3.29 -23.31
CA LYS A 432 -18.83 -4.47 -23.20
C LYS A 432 -18.10 -5.79 -23.49
N ASP A 433 -17.09 -5.76 -24.36
CA ASP A 433 -16.32 -6.93 -24.78
C ASP A 433 -15.27 -7.38 -23.75
N ASN A 434 -14.93 -6.54 -22.77
CA ASN A 434 -13.99 -6.88 -21.70
C ASN A 434 -14.65 -7.82 -20.69
N ASP A 435 -14.69 -9.10 -20.94
CA ASP A 435 -15.22 -10.10 -20.01
C ASP A 435 -14.15 -10.68 -19.06
N LEU A 436 -12.85 -10.40 -19.32
CA LEU A 436 -11.72 -10.69 -18.47
C LEU A 436 -11.00 -9.41 -18.05
N LEU A 437 -10.98 -9.12 -16.73
CA LEU A 437 -10.22 -8.01 -16.15
C LEU A 437 -8.96 -8.54 -15.48
N ILE A 438 -7.81 -8.01 -15.90
CA ILE A 438 -6.50 -8.30 -15.30
C ILE A 438 -6.04 -7.05 -14.58
N LEU A 439 -5.82 -7.13 -13.26
CA LEU A 439 -5.53 -5.97 -12.42
C LEU A 439 -4.19 -6.17 -11.69
N ASP A 440 -3.25 -5.25 -11.88
CA ASP A 440 -1.93 -5.30 -11.26
C ASP A 440 -1.86 -4.35 -10.06
N GLU A 441 -1.88 -4.88 -8.84
CA GLU A 441 -1.71 -4.21 -7.56
C GLU A 441 -2.61 -2.95 -7.36
N PRO A 442 -3.94 -3.06 -7.55
CA PRO A 442 -4.84 -1.89 -7.48
C PRO A 442 -4.91 -1.24 -6.10
N THR A 443 -4.48 -1.95 -5.04
CA THR A 443 -4.57 -1.50 -3.64
C THR A 443 -3.34 -0.75 -3.15
N THR A 444 -2.24 -0.74 -3.91
CA THR A 444 -0.97 -0.16 -3.48
C THR A 444 -1.06 1.35 -3.29
N GLY A 445 -0.68 1.83 -2.10
CA GLY A 445 -0.70 3.26 -1.75
C GLY A 445 -2.11 3.87 -1.72
N GLN A 446 -3.14 3.07 -1.43
CA GLN A 446 -4.51 3.53 -1.29
C GLN A 446 -4.89 3.71 0.19
N ASP A 447 -5.68 4.75 0.49
CA ASP A 447 -6.29 4.92 1.81
C ASP A 447 -7.47 3.97 2.01
N GLN A 448 -7.98 3.86 3.24
CA GLN A 448 -9.06 2.92 3.57
C GLN A 448 -10.32 3.14 2.74
N LYS A 449 -10.67 4.39 2.46
CA LYS A 449 -11.85 4.69 1.63
C LYS A 449 -11.67 4.17 0.21
N SER A 450 -10.51 4.41 -0.38
CA SER A 450 -10.18 3.91 -1.72
C SER A 450 -10.15 2.39 -1.77
N LEU A 451 -9.67 1.72 -0.70
CA LEU A 451 -9.72 0.26 -0.59
C LEU A 451 -11.15 -0.27 -0.56
N THR A 452 -12.05 0.40 0.16
CA THR A 452 -13.49 0.05 0.15
C THR A 452 -14.09 0.26 -1.24
N ASP A 453 -13.81 1.39 -1.89
CA ASP A 453 -14.27 1.66 -3.27
C ASP A 453 -13.76 0.58 -4.25
N ILE A 454 -12.48 0.16 -4.16
CA ILE A 454 -11.91 -0.93 -4.99
C ILE A 454 -12.64 -2.25 -4.75
N ARG A 455 -12.88 -2.61 -3.50
CA ARG A 455 -13.62 -3.83 -3.12
C ARG A 455 -15.02 -3.84 -3.75
N ASP A 456 -15.73 -2.73 -3.65
CA ASP A 456 -17.08 -2.59 -4.21
C ASP A 456 -17.08 -2.64 -5.75
N MET A 457 -16.07 -2.03 -6.38
CA MET A 457 -15.87 -2.12 -7.83
C MET A 457 -15.60 -3.55 -8.30
N LEU A 458 -14.77 -4.30 -7.58
CA LEU A 458 -14.48 -5.71 -7.91
C LEU A 458 -15.74 -6.58 -7.76
N ARG A 459 -16.52 -6.37 -6.68
CA ARG A 459 -17.81 -7.06 -6.49
C ARG A 459 -18.80 -6.71 -7.57
N LEU A 460 -18.87 -5.43 -7.94
CA LEU A 460 -19.73 -4.97 -9.03
C LEU A 460 -19.39 -5.67 -10.35
N ALA A 461 -18.10 -5.66 -10.73
CA ALA A 461 -17.66 -6.28 -11.96
C ALA A 461 -17.93 -7.80 -11.99
N ALA A 462 -17.66 -8.51 -10.89
CA ALA A 462 -17.97 -9.93 -10.76
C ALA A 462 -19.48 -10.21 -10.81
N GLY A 463 -20.29 -9.37 -10.16
CA GLY A 463 -21.77 -9.43 -10.21
C GLY A 463 -22.35 -9.18 -11.60
N GLU A 464 -21.64 -8.45 -12.47
CA GLU A 464 -21.97 -8.25 -13.88
C GLU A 464 -21.45 -9.40 -14.79
N GLY A 465 -20.88 -10.46 -14.19
CA GLY A 465 -20.38 -11.65 -14.90
C GLY A 465 -18.96 -11.51 -15.46
N ARG A 466 -18.23 -10.44 -15.11
CA ARG A 466 -16.82 -10.29 -15.49
C ARG A 466 -15.96 -11.28 -14.72
N THR A 467 -14.95 -11.81 -15.37
CA THR A 467 -13.90 -12.61 -14.73
C THR A 467 -12.77 -11.70 -14.30
N ILE A 468 -12.24 -11.89 -13.09
CA ILE A 468 -11.19 -11.02 -12.55
C ILE A 468 -9.96 -11.84 -12.22
N PHE A 469 -8.81 -11.46 -12.78
CA PHE A 469 -7.50 -11.95 -12.40
C PHE A 469 -6.74 -10.83 -11.68
N LEU A 470 -6.68 -10.92 -10.35
CA LEU A 470 -6.18 -9.88 -9.47
C LEU A 470 -4.77 -10.22 -8.98
N CYS A 471 -3.75 -9.45 -9.36
CA CYS A 471 -2.46 -9.48 -8.70
C CYS A 471 -2.50 -8.56 -7.49
N THR A 472 -2.22 -9.09 -6.31
CA THR A 472 -2.19 -8.30 -5.07
C THR A 472 -1.33 -8.94 -4.00
N HIS A 473 -0.81 -8.11 -3.09
CA HIS A 473 -0.22 -8.53 -1.82
C HIS A 473 -1.15 -8.28 -0.62
N ASP A 474 -2.34 -7.69 -0.87
CA ASP A 474 -3.35 -7.47 0.18
C ASP A 474 -4.06 -8.78 0.52
N MET A 475 -3.64 -9.40 1.65
CA MET A 475 -4.16 -10.67 2.13
C MET A 475 -5.65 -10.60 2.51
N GLU A 476 -6.08 -9.46 3.07
CA GLU A 476 -7.48 -9.26 3.46
C GLU A 476 -8.38 -9.22 2.23
N LEU A 477 -8.00 -8.46 1.21
CA LEU A 477 -8.74 -8.38 -0.05
C LEU A 477 -8.81 -9.75 -0.75
N ALA A 478 -7.68 -10.46 -0.83
CA ALA A 478 -7.63 -11.79 -1.44
C ALA A 478 -8.45 -12.81 -0.65
N ALA A 479 -8.40 -12.78 0.70
CA ALA A 479 -9.18 -13.67 1.56
C ALA A 479 -10.68 -13.45 1.43
N GLU A 480 -11.09 -12.18 1.25
CA GLU A 480 -12.50 -11.78 1.19
C GLU A 480 -13.14 -12.01 -0.18
N LEU A 481 -12.39 -11.78 -1.27
CA LEU A 481 -12.97 -11.76 -2.61
C LEU A 481 -12.58 -12.92 -3.50
N ALA A 482 -11.37 -13.48 -3.34
CA ALA A 482 -10.89 -14.49 -4.25
C ALA A 482 -11.48 -15.89 -3.95
N GLU A 483 -11.96 -16.56 -4.98
CA GLU A 483 -12.37 -17.96 -4.91
C GLU A 483 -11.17 -18.90 -5.00
N LYS A 484 -10.12 -18.47 -5.70
CA LYS A 484 -8.87 -19.20 -5.90
C LYS A 484 -7.67 -18.27 -5.81
N VAL A 485 -6.62 -18.73 -5.18
CA VAL A 485 -5.34 -18.03 -5.09
C VAL A 485 -4.26 -18.89 -5.70
N TYR A 486 -3.39 -18.27 -6.48
CA TYR A 486 -2.13 -18.83 -6.95
C TYR A 486 -0.98 -18.09 -6.26
N VAL A 487 -0.02 -18.84 -5.74
CA VAL A 487 1.18 -18.28 -5.09
C VAL A 487 2.38 -18.48 -6.00
N LEU A 488 2.97 -17.37 -6.47
CA LEU A 488 4.12 -17.33 -7.36
C LEU A 488 5.41 -17.07 -6.58
N LYS A 489 6.43 -17.88 -6.80
CA LYS A 489 7.78 -17.71 -6.25
C LYS A 489 8.84 -18.07 -7.28
N ALA A 490 9.81 -17.18 -7.51
CA ALA A 490 10.94 -17.40 -8.40
C ALA A 490 10.53 -18.00 -9.78
N GLY A 491 9.47 -17.44 -10.39
CA GLY A 491 8.97 -17.85 -11.70
C GLY A 491 8.16 -19.15 -11.72
N ARG A 492 7.75 -19.69 -10.55
CA ARG A 492 6.95 -20.93 -10.45
C ARG A 492 5.71 -20.74 -9.57
N ILE A 493 4.61 -21.38 -9.91
CA ILE A 493 3.47 -21.52 -9.00
C ILE A 493 3.83 -22.61 -8.00
N ILE A 494 3.98 -22.20 -6.72
CA ILE A 494 4.33 -23.12 -5.61
C ILE A 494 3.11 -23.67 -4.89
N ALA A 495 1.96 -22.99 -4.99
CA ALA A 495 0.70 -23.43 -4.40
C ALA A 495 -0.50 -22.84 -5.14
N ALA A 496 -1.63 -23.57 -5.10
CA ALA A 496 -2.91 -23.14 -5.64
C ALA A 496 -4.06 -23.72 -4.78
N GLY A 497 -5.08 -22.91 -4.52
CA GLY A 497 -6.24 -23.34 -3.73
C GLY A 497 -7.14 -22.19 -3.30
N SER A 498 -8.12 -22.48 -2.44
CA SER A 498 -8.93 -21.45 -1.80
C SER A 498 -8.07 -20.61 -0.83
N PRO A 499 -8.41 -19.31 -0.60
CA PRO A 499 -7.71 -18.47 0.36
C PRO A 499 -7.58 -19.17 1.75
N ARG A 500 -8.68 -19.68 2.29
CA ARG A 500 -8.69 -20.37 3.58
C ARG A 500 -7.66 -21.50 3.65
N ARG A 501 -7.61 -22.36 2.61
CA ARG A 501 -6.68 -23.51 2.58
C ARG A 501 -5.22 -23.06 2.54
N LEU A 502 -4.91 -22.04 1.71
CA LEU A 502 -3.53 -21.61 1.51
C LEU A 502 -3.03 -20.76 2.67
N PHE A 503 -3.84 -19.81 3.12
CA PHE A 503 -3.45 -18.87 4.17
C PHE A 503 -3.43 -19.50 5.57
N SER A 504 -4.08 -20.66 5.76
CA SER A 504 -3.96 -21.43 6.98
C SER A 504 -2.61 -22.16 7.12
N SER A 505 -1.82 -22.26 6.05
CA SER A 505 -0.52 -22.93 6.08
C SER A 505 0.58 -21.96 6.51
N ARG A 506 1.00 -21.98 7.80
CA ARG A 506 2.12 -21.17 8.31
C ARG A 506 3.41 -21.41 7.53
N GLN A 507 3.68 -22.67 7.12
CA GLN A 507 4.85 -23.02 6.34
C GLN A 507 4.81 -22.37 4.96
N LEU A 508 3.69 -22.46 4.24
CA LEU A 508 3.53 -21.84 2.92
C LEU A 508 3.66 -20.31 3.00
N MET A 509 3.05 -19.67 4.02
CA MET A 509 3.17 -18.23 4.23
C MET A 509 4.62 -17.81 4.42
N LYS A 510 5.37 -18.52 5.26
CA LYS A 510 6.81 -18.27 5.46
C LYS A 510 7.61 -18.50 4.18
N GLU A 511 7.38 -19.60 3.46
CA GLU A 511 8.09 -19.93 2.22
C GLU A 511 7.80 -18.93 1.09
N SER A 512 6.57 -18.45 1.02
CA SER A 512 6.14 -17.44 0.03
C SER A 512 6.40 -16.01 0.46
N GLY A 513 6.84 -15.78 1.72
CA GLY A 513 7.05 -14.48 2.34
C GLY A 513 5.80 -13.60 2.43
N LEU A 514 4.67 -14.23 2.50
CA LEU A 514 3.40 -13.59 2.78
C LEU A 514 3.17 -13.53 4.30
N SER A 515 2.50 -12.49 4.77
CA SER A 515 2.08 -12.39 6.17
C SER A 515 0.97 -13.40 6.45
N LEU A 516 0.92 -13.93 7.69
CA LEU A 516 -0.27 -14.64 8.14
C LEU A 516 -1.42 -13.64 8.31
N PRO A 517 -2.66 -13.99 7.88
CA PRO A 517 -3.83 -13.20 8.24
C PRO A 517 -3.95 -13.09 9.77
N PRO A 518 -4.17 -11.89 10.33
CA PRO A 518 -4.25 -11.71 11.80
C PRO A 518 -5.28 -12.60 12.48
N MET A 519 -6.37 -12.93 11.80
CA MET A 519 -7.43 -13.80 12.34
C MET A 519 -7.00 -15.24 12.54
N MET A 520 -5.96 -15.71 11.85
CA MET A 520 -5.37 -17.03 12.07
C MET A 520 -4.87 -17.22 13.50
N ASP A 521 -4.11 -16.23 13.97
CA ASP A 521 -3.59 -16.27 15.33
C ASP A 521 -4.69 -16.06 16.39
N VAL A 522 -5.69 -15.23 16.07
CA VAL A 522 -6.87 -15.04 16.95
C VAL A 522 -7.67 -16.33 17.08
N SER A 523 -7.92 -17.04 15.96
CA SER A 523 -8.66 -18.30 15.99
C SER A 523 -7.96 -19.39 16.79
N GLU A 524 -6.62 -19.45 16.70
CA GLU A 524 -5.81 -20.37 17.52
C GLU A 524 -5.95 -20.07 19.02
N ASP A 525 -5.85 -18.77 19.41
CA ASP A 525 -5.99 -18.34 20.82
C ASP A 525 -7.43 -18.55 21.37
N LEU A 526 -8.43 -18.57 20.48
CA LEU A 526 -9.83 -18.87 20.81
C LEU A 526 -10.17 -20.37 20.75
N ALA A 527 -9.21 -21.22 20.35
CA ALA A 527 -9.39 -22.67 20.18
C ALA A 527 -10.52 -23.04 19.20
N ILE A 528 -10.65 -22.27 18.10
CA ILE A 528 -11.55 -22.54 16.98
C ILE A 528 -10.76 -22.92 15.73
N GLU A 529 -11.45 -23.42 14.71
CA GLU A 529 -10.83 -23.71 13.43
C GLU A 529 -10.11 -22.47 12.83
N PRO A 530 -9.05 -22.68 12.03
CA PRO A 530 -8.34 -21.60 11.39
C PRO A 530 -9.27 -20.68 10.58
N CYS A 531 -9.32 -19.41 10.95
CA CYS A 531 -10.09 -18.36 10.28
C CYS A 531 -9.13 -17.36 9.62
N VAL A 532 -9.41 -16.98 8.38
CA VAL A 532 -8.60 -16.01 7.65
C VAL A 532 -9.26 -14.62 7.56
N THR A 533 -10.58 -14.57 7.84
CA THR A 533 -11.36 -13.31 7.86
C THR A 533 -12.10 -13.14 9.20
N ILE A 534 -12.52 -11.90 9.46
CA ILE A 534 -13.37 -11.59 10.64
C ILE A 534 -14.72 -12.29 10.51
N GLU A 535 -15.29 -12.35 9.30
CA GLU A 535 -16.56 -13.01 9.02
C GLU A 535 -16.53 -14.49 9.39
N GLU A 536 -15.41 -15.16 9.11
CA GLU A 536 -15.23 -16.56 9.53
C GLU A 536 -15.19 -16.68 11.06
N VAL A 537 -14.47 -15.80 11.78
CA VAL A 537 -14.47 -15.79 13.26
C VAL A 537 -15.88 -15.54 13.80
N MET A 538 -16.61 -14.57 13.23
CA MET A 538 -17.98 -14.25 13.63
C MET A 538 -18.95 -15.42 13.41
N ALA A 539 -18.74 -16.24 12.37
CA ALA A 539 -19.56 -17.43 12.13
C ALA A 539 -19.43 -18.49 13.25
N HIS A 540 -18.32 -18.48 13.97
CA HIS A 540 -18.11 -19.36 15.13
C HIS A 540 -18.79 -18.87 16.41
N VAL A 541 -19.22 -17.59 16.48
CA VAL A 541 -19.86 -17.03 17.68
C VAL A 541 -21.17 -17.78 17.98
N ILE A 542 -21.30 -18.27 19.19
CA ILE A 542 -22.58 -18.79 19.69
C ILE A 542 -23.38 -17.58 20.13
N GLN A 543 -24.49 -17.31 19.42
CA GLN A 543 -25.40 -16.24 19.83
C GLN A 543 -25.90 -16.53 21.25
N THR A 544 -25.33 -15.87 22.23
CA THR A 544 -25.98 -15.60 23.50
C THR A 544 -26.76 -14.29 23.25
N ASP A 545 -28.02 -14.24 23.62
CA ASP A 545 -28.87 -13.05 23.53
C ASP A 545 -28.10 -11.83 24.12
N LEU A 546 -27.49 -11.03 23.24
CA LEU A 546 -26.81 -9.78 23.57
C LEU A 546 -27.77 -8.63 23.28
#